data_f151c1bdab65a407fa4fa92d6f606610
#
_entry.id   f151c1bdab65a407fa4fa92d6f606610
#
_cell.length_a   1.000
_cell.length_b   1.000
_cell.length_c   1.000
_cell.angle_alpha   90.00
_cell.angle_beta   90.00
_cell.angle_gamma   90.00
#
_symmetry.space_group_name_H-M   'P 1'
#
loop_
_entity.id
_entity.type
_entity.pdbx_description
1 polymer ?
#
loop_
_entity_poly.entity_id
_entity_poly.type
_entity_poly.pdbx_seq_one_letter_code
_entity_poly.pdbx_strand_id
1 'polypeptide(L)'
;MATIRDVAKEAGVSIATVSRALNGNPHLAGDTRQKVLVAAEKLGYQKDRLAAAMRTGRTGAIGLVVGDVMNPFYAMLAHCVERAVHSHEASLVLSNAHEDGQSYENGIRALAKQGVDGLLVVPPSRVSPGWKHPDPPESMAMVALDREAPGAKIPSVVIDSARAMQDLGEHLLAAGYRHPAYLAGPEFSLSGQRRTEKLQEALANCGFEKLEVEYCHHEAVSAASAARALLALYRPDIIICASNQIALGVLMIAKSMGMQLGTDLGLAAIDDIPWFSVMSPAITVIDQPVDKLANLGVTVLMKQIFGASYLPKAGDRLVAGEAAFIPRESTQGPHLSAQYAGRWLPESGKTV
;
A
#
# COMPACT_ATOMS: atom_id res chain seq x y z
N MET A 1 -6.91 -19.12 -35.33
CA MET A 1 -5.79 -18.91 -34.42
C MET A 1 -4.70 -19.91 -34.78
N ALA A 2 -3.42 -19.47 -34.89
CA ALA A 2 -2.32 -20.39 -35.14
C ALA A 2 -2.13 -21.30 -33.94
N THR A 3 -1.79 -22.56 -34.16
CA THR A 3 -1.55 -23.57 -33.13
C THR A 3 -0.06 -23.85 -32.94
N ILE A 4 0.33 -24.47 -31.84
CA ILE A 4 1.71 -24.92 -31.63
C ILE A 4 2.21 -25.87 -32.75
N ARG A 5 1.28 -26.60 -33.42
CA ARG A 5 1.59 -27.46 -34.55
C ARG A 5 1.96 -26.66 -35.80
N ASP A 6 1.31 -25.52 -36.00
CA ASP A 6 1.60 -24.64 -37.14
C ASP A 6 2.98 -23.99 -36.96
N VAL A 7 3.32 -23.56 -35.74
CA VAL A 7 4.67 -23.06 -35.42
C VAL A 7 5.73 -24.13 -35.61
N ALA A 8 5.46 -25.37 -35.20
CA ALA A 8 6.39 -26.50 -35.40
C ALA A 8 6.65 -26.77 -36.90
N LYS A 9 5.61 -26.70 -37.72
CA LYS A 9 5.68 -26.87 -39.19
C LYS A 9 6.48 -25.74 -39.83
N GLU A 10 6.20 -24.47 -39.45
CA GLU A 10 6.85 -23.29 -40.00
C GLU A 10 8.34 -23.24 -39.59
N ALA A 11 8.68 -23.58 -38.36
CA ALA A 11 10.04 -23.58 -37.86
C ALA A 11 10.85 -24.84 -38.25
N GLY A 12 10.20 -25.87 -38.86
CA GLY A 12 10.85 -27.13 -39.23
C GLY A 12 11.34 -27.97 -38.06
N VAL A 13 10.65 -27.92 -36.91
CA VAL A 13 11.04 -28.62 -35.67
C VAL A 13 9.89 -29.40 -35.06
N SER A 14 10.16 -30.25 -34.08
CA SER A 14 9.12 -30.96 -33.37
C SER A 14 8.30 -30.04 -32.44
N ILE A 15 7.03 -30.40 -32.14
CA ILE A 15 6.19 -29.70 -31.16
C ILE A 15 6.89 -29.60 -29.80
N ALA A 16 7.61 -30.65 -29.38
CA ALA A 16 8.39 -30.67 -28.14
C ALA A 16 9.52 -29.63 -28.18
N THR A 17 10.16 -29.44 -29.34
CA THR A 17 11.19 -28.40 -29.55
C THR A 17 10.59 -26.99 -29.46
N VAL A 18 9.44 -26.76 -30.09
CA VAL A 18 8.70 -25.48 -29.99
C VAL A 18 8.35 -25.19 -28.52
N SER A 19 7.80 -26.18 -27.82
CA SER A 19 7.47 -26.00 -26.39
C SER A 19 8.70 -25.65 -25.54
N ARG A 20 9.84 -26.31 -25.77
CA ARG A 20 11.10 -25.98 -25.07
C ARG A 20 11.62 -24.60 -25.40
N ALA A 21 11.56 -24.20 -26.68
CA ALA A 21 11.99 -22.88 -27.14
C ALA A 21 11.16 -21.75 -26.49
N LEU A 22 9.83 -21.91 -26.50
CA LEU A 22 8.89 -20.94 -25.93
C LEU A 22 8.89 -20.91 -24.40
N ASN A 23 9.40 -21.96 -23.74
CA ASN A 23 9.57 -22.03 -22.29
C ASN A 23 10.99 -21.64 -21.82
N GLY A 24 11.82 -21.11 -22.72
CA GLY A 24 13.13 -20.59 -22.32
C GLY A 24 14.15 -21.66 -21.90
N ASN A 25 14.00 -22.94 -22.34
CA ASN A 25 14.89 -24.02 -21.94
C ASN A 25 16.36 -23.67 -22.31
N PRO A 26 17.28 -23.61 -21.32
CA PRO A 26 18.67 -23.19 -21.56
C PRO A 26 19.50 -24.20 -22.40
N HIS A 27 19.05 -25.45 -22.50
CA HIS A 27 19.74 -26.49 -23.24
C HIS A 27 19.35 -26.54 -24.73
N LEU A 28 18.49 -25.63 -25.21
CA LEU A 28 18.14 -25.55 -26.60
C LEU A 28 19.12 -24.65 -27.35
N ALA A 29 19.65 -25.14 -28.50
CA ALA A 29 20.58 -24.38 -29.34
C ALA A 29 19.95 -23.01 -29.74
N GLY A 30 20.74 -21.94 -29.63
CA GLY A 30 20.30 -20.56 -29.84
C GLY A 30 19.61 -20.36 -31.21
N ASP A 31 20.19 -20.92 -32.28
CA ASP A 31 19.61 -20.86 -33.63
C ASP A 31 18.24 -21.52 -33.74
N THR A 32 18.06 -22.65 -33.06
CA THR A 32 16.75 -23.33 -33.03
C THR A 32 15.70 -22.51 -32.28
N ARG A 33 16.12 -21.90 -31.17
CA ARG A 33 15.24 -20.99 -30.40
C ARG A 33 14.81 -19.81 -31.26
N GLN A 34 15.76 -19.16 -31.94
CA GLN A 34 15.49 -18.00 -32.79
C GLN A 34 14.52 -18.36 -33.95
N LYS A 35 14.72 -19.50 -34.61
CA LYS A 35 13.80 -19.98 -35.66
C LYS A 35 12.36 -20.15 -35.15
N VAL A 36 12.20 -20.72 -33.96
CA VAL A 36 10.88 -20.92 -33.35
C VAL A 36 10.24 -19.58 -32.99
N LEU A 37 10.98 -18.63 -32.42
CA LEU A 37 10.46 -17.31 -32.07
C LEU A 37 9.99 -16.54 -33.31
N VAL A 38 10.79 -16.53 -34.38
CA VAL A 38 10.42 -15.90 -35.67
C VAL A 38 9.17 -16.54 -36.28
N ALA A 39 9.10 -17.88 -36.26
CA ALA A 39 7.92 -18.59 -36.76
C ALA A 39 6.66 -18.29 -35.92
N ALA A 40 6.77 -18.21 -34.60
CA ALA A 40 5.67 -17.87 -33.72
C ALA A 40 5.16 -16.44 -33.95
N GLU A 41 6.09 -15.48 -34.09
CA GLU A 41 5.76 -14.08 -34.40
C GLU A 41 5.09 -13.94 -35.78
N LYS A 42 5.65 -14.55 -36.82
CA LYS A 42 5.09 -14.55 -38.18
C LYS A 42 3.66 -15.07 -38.23
N LEU A 43 3.36 -16.10 -37.44
CA LEU A 43 2.04 -16.72 -37.39
C LEU A 43 1.09 -16.05 -36.40
N GLY A 44 1.53 -15.04 -35.66
CA GLY A 44 0.74 -14.43 -34.57
C GLY A 44 0.37 -15.46 -33.49
N TYR A 45 1.23 -16.47 -33.27
CA TYR A 45 0.99 -17.50 -32.29
C TYR A 45 1.13 -16.93 -30.88
N GLN A 46 0.04 -17.02 -30.12
CA GLN A 46 0.05 -16.75 -28.69
C GLN A 46 -0.02 -18.08 -27.93
N LYS A 47 0.86 -18.22 -26.92
CA LYS A 47 0.87 -19.40 -26.06
C LYS A 47 -0.50 -19.52 -25.39
N ASP A 48 -1.17 -20.63 -25.60
CA ASP A 48 -2.43 -20.91 -24.94
C ASP A 48 -2.18 -21.13 -23.44
N ARG A 49 -2.50 -20.09 -22.65
CA ARG A 49 -2.34 -20.10 -21.18
C ARG A 49 -3.26 -21.16 -20.55
N LEU A 50 -4.45 -21.40 -21.11
CA LEU A 50 -5.37 -22.41 -20.60
C LEU A 50 -4.81 -23.83 -20.80
N ALA A 51 -4.30 -24.14 -21.99
CA ALA A 51 -3.64 -25.43 -22.24
C ALA A 51 -2.37 -25.60 -21.40
N ALA A 52 -1.63 -24.52 -21.15
CA ALA A 52 -0.49 -24.54 -20.24
C ALA A 52 -0.93 -24.79 -18.79
N ALA A 53 -1.99 -24.13 -18.32
CA ALA A 53 -2.57 -24.28 -17.00
C ALA A 53 -3.06 -25.72 -16.74
N MET A 54 -3.76 -26.32 -17.71
CA MET A 54 -4.22 -27.72 -17.62
C MET A 54 -3.04 -28.72 -17.44
N ARG A 55 -1.89 -28.40 -18.00
CA ARG A 55 -0.71 -29.30 -17.93
C ARG A 55 0.13 -29.07 -16.66
N THR A 56 0.27 -27.81 -16.23
CA THR A 56 1.13 -27.42 -15.10
C THR A 56 0.37 -27.30 -13.79
N GLY A 57 -0.95 -27.25 -13.83
CA GLY A 57 -1.81 -26.91 -12.70
C GLY A 57 -1.71 -25.43 -12.28
N ARG A 58 -1.11 -24.56 -13.13
CA ARG A 58 -0.88 -23.14 -12.82
C ARG A 58 -1.34 -22.24 -13.95
N THR A 59 -2.04 -21.17 -13.59
CA THR A 59 -2.62 -20.22 -14.55
C THR A 59 -1.65 -19.10 -14.94
N GLY A 60 -0.60 -18.87 -14.14
CA GLY A 60 0.27 -17.71 -14.26
C GLY A 60 -0.44 -16.39 -13.87
N ALA A 61 -1.51 -16.47 -13.08
CA ALA A 61 -2.23 -15.32 -12.57
C ALA A 61 -2.02 -15.19 -11.05
N ILE A 62 -1.68 -13.99 -10.59
CA ILE A 62 -1.55 -13.63 -9.18
C ILE A 62 -2.66 -12.65 -8.83
N GLY A 63 -3.37 -12.92 -7.74
CA GLY A 63 -4.40 -12.02 -7.23
C GLY A 63 -3.81 -10.98 -6.28
N LEU A 64 -4.33 -9.75 -6.34
CA LEU A 64 -4.05 -8.70 -5.36
C LEU A 64 -5.38 -8.14 -4.84
N VAL A 65 -5.60 -8.22 -3.54
CA VAL A 65 -6.74 -7.57 -2.88
C VAL A 65 -6.24 -6.33 -2.15
N VAL A 66 -6.71 -5.15 -2.55
CA VAL A 66 -6.34 -3.87 -1.93
C VAL A 66 -7.51 -3.22 -1.19
N GLY A 67 -7.20 -2.30 -0.28
CA GLY A 67 -8.20 -1.59 0.50
C GLY A 67 -9.11 -0.71 -0.36
N ASP A 68 -8.55 0.26 -1.08
CA ASP A 68 -9.29 1.12 -2.00
C ASP A 68 -8.38 1.63 -3.12
N VAL A 69 -8.68 1.26 -4.37
CA VAL A 69 -7.92 1.69 -5.57
C VAL A 69 -7.95 3.20 -5.80
N MET A 70 -8.90 3.93 -5.21
CA MET A 70 -8.94 5.38 -5.26
C MET A 70 -7.89 6.04 -4.36
N ASN A 71 -7.33 5.31 -3.41
CA ASN A 71 -6.19 5.78 -2.63
C ASN A 71 -4.90 5.64 -3.44
N PRO A 72 -4.16 6.73 -3.74
CA PRO A 72 -2.91 6.71 -4.51
C PRO A 72 -1.86 5.72 -4.01
N PHE A 73 -1.79 5.47 -2.71
CA PHE A 73 -0.91 4.45 -2.14
C PHE A 73 -1.17 3.06 -2.72
N TYR A 74 -2.46 2.63 -2.80
CA TYR A 74 -2.79 1.32 -3.35
C TYR A 74 -2.65 1.25 -4.86
N ALA A 75 -2.87 2.37 -5.57
CA ALA A 75 -2.58 2.44 -7.00
C ALA A 75 -1.08 2.26 -7.28
N MET A 76 -0.21 2.88 -6.47
CA MET A 76 1.23 2.70 -6.55
C MET A 76 1.65 1.28 -6.15
N LEU A 77 1.07 0.71 -5.09
CA LEU A 77 1.32 -0.67 -4.69
C LEU A 77 0.95 -1.65 -5.81
N ALA A 78 -0.23 -1.49 -6.42
CA ALA A 78 -0.66 -2.33 -7.53
C ALA A 78 0.28 -2.24 -8.73
N HIS A 79 0.75 -1.03 -9.07
CA HIS A 79 1.76 -0.82 -10.12
C HIS A 79 3.09 -1.53 -9.81
N CYS A 80 3.61 -1.39 -8.58
CA CYS A 80 4.85 -2.06 -8.18
C CYS A 80 4.70 -3.59 -8.14
N VAL A 81 3.56 -4.09 -7.66
CA VAL A 81 3.26 -5.54 -7.65
C VAL A 81 3.13 -6.07 -9.08
N GLU A 82 2.45 -5.35 -9.97
CA GLU A 82 2.32 -5.75 -11.38
C GLU A 82 3.70 -5.92 -12.04
N ARG A 83 4.60 -4.95 -11.87
CA ARG A 83 5.96 -5.03 -12.38
C ARG A 83 6.74 -6.20 -11.80
N ALA A 84 6.63 -6.43 -10.49
CA ALA A 84 7.29 -7.55 -9.83
C ALA A 84 6.75 -8.91 -10.29
N VAL A 85 5.43 -9.05 -10.44
CA VAL A 85 4.76 -10.25 -10.95
C VAL A 85 5.14 -10.51 -12.42
N HIS A 86 5.20 -9.44 -13.23
CA HIS A 86 5.59 -9.55 -14.65
C HIS A 86 7.00 -10.11 -14.84
N SER A 87 7.94 -9.81 -13.95
CA SER A 87 9.30 -10.39 -13.99
C SER A 87 9.33 -11.91 -13.79
N HIS A 88 8.24 -12.50 -13.30
CA HIS A 88 8.01 -13.94 -13.17
C HIS A 88 7.11 -14.52 -14.28
N GLU A 89 6.91 -13.79 -15.37
CA GLU A 89 6.04 -14.19 -16.49
C GLU A 89 4.57 -14.40 -16.08
N ALA A 90 4.14 -13.84 -14.95
CA ALA A 90 2.78 -13.92 -14.45
C ALA A 90 2.00 -12.60 -14.71
N SER A 91 0.68 -12.64 -14.57
CA SER A 91 -0.20 -11.48 -14.70
C SER A 91 -0.88 -11.17 -13.37
N LEU A 92 -1.20 -9.89 -13.16
CA LEU A 92 -1.90 -9.43 -11.96
C LEU A 92 -3.41 -9.35 -12.21
N VAL A 93 -4.20 -9.85 -11.24
CA VAL A 93 -5.66 -9.66 -11.18
C VAL A 93 -5.98 -8.92 -9.89
N LEU A 94 -6.63 -7.75 -10.01
CA LEU A 94 -6.92 -6.87 -8.89
C LEU A 94 -8.35 -7.04 -8.39
N SER A 95 -8.54 -7.01 -7.07
CA SER A 95 -9.84 -6.89 -6.40
C SER A 95 -9.82 -5.73 -5.41
N ASN A 96 -10.85 -4.88 -5.43
CA ASN A 96 -11.03 -3.76 -4.51
C ASN A 96 -11.92 -4.16 -3.33
N ALA A 97 -11.44 -4.00 -2.11
CA ALA A 97 -12.15 -4.38 -0.88
C ALA A 97 -12.89 -3.22 -0.21
N HIS A 98 -12.77 -1.98 -0.70
CA HIS A 98 -13.40 -0.79 -0.12
C HIS A 98 -13.14 -0.62 1.40
N GLU A 99 -11.95 -1.03 1.85
CA GLU A 99 -11.56 -1.06 3.28
C GLU A 99 -12.53 -1.85 4.20
N ASP A 100 -13.39 -2.70 3.64
CA ASP A 100 -14.44 -3.45 4.33
C ASP A 100 -14.12 -4.94 4.45
N GLY A 101 -14.32 -5.52 5.64
CA GLY A 101 -14.00 -6.92 5.93
C GLY A 101 -14.77 -7.92 5.06
N GLN A 102 -16.07 -7.68 4.80
CA GLN A 102 -16.87 -8.59 3.97
C GLN A 102 -16.49 -8.53 2.50
N SER A 103 -16.25 -7.32 1.97
CA SER A 103 -15.78 -7.10 0.60
C SER A 103 -14.39 -7.71 0.39
N TYR A 104 -13.52 -7.62 1.39
CA TYR A 104 -12.21 -8.24 1.39
C TYR A 104 -12.29 -9.77 1.27
N GLU A 105 -13.11 -10.42 2.11
CA GLU A 105 -13.31 -11.87 2.03
C GLU A 105 -13.96 -12.31 0.71
N ASN A 106 -14.90 -11.51 0.19
CA ASN A 106 -15.51 -11.77 -1.11
C ASN A 106 -14.46 -11.68 -2.24
N GLY A 107 -13.55 -10.70 -2.18
CA GLY A 107 -12.45 -10.54 -3.12
C GLY A 107 -11.51 -11.74 -3.13
N ILE A 108 -11.09 -12.21 -1.94
CA ILE A 108 -10.27 -13.43 -1.79
C ILE A 108 -10.97 -14.63 -2.45
N ARG A 109 -12.24 -14.87 -2.11
CA ARG A 109 -13.02 -15.99 -2.65
C ARG A 109 -13.22 -15.90 -4.18
N ALA A 110 -13.45 -14.69 -4.69
CA ALA A 110 -13.63 -14.46 -6.11
C ALA A 110 -12.35 -14.77 -6.92
N LEU A 111 -11.21 -14.26 -6.46
CA LEU A 111 -9.92 -14.52 -7.10
C LEU A 111 -9.52 -16.01 -7.01
N ALA A 112 -9.76 -16.66 -5.87
CA ALA A 112 -9.54 -18.10 -5.74
C ALA A 112 -10.38 -18.91 -6.72
N LYS A 113 -11.68 -18.57 -6.91
CA LYS A 113 -12.56 -19.20 -7.90
C LYS A 113 -12.13 -18.94 -9.35
N GLN A 114 -11.45 -17.82 -9.62
CA GLN A 114 -10.86 -17.53 -10.94
C GLN A 114 -9.59 -18.33 -11.20
N GLY A 115 -9.09 -19.08 -10.20
CA GLY A 115 -7.93 -19.95 -10.33
C GLY A 115 -6.61 -19.22 -10.34
N VAL A 116 -6.48 -18.10 -9.62
CA VAL A 116 -5.16 -17.48 -9.41
C VAL A 116 -4.23 -18.44 -8.65
N ASP A 117 -2.93 -18.40 -8.95
CA ASP A 117 -1.96 -19.31 -8.36
C ASP A 117 -1.59 -18.95 -6.90
N GLY A 118 -1.85 -17.70 -6.52
CA GLY A 118 -1.64 -17.20 -5.17
C GLY A 118 -2.17 -15.78 -4.99
N LEU A 119 -2.21 -15.32 -3.75
CA LEU A 119 -2.81 -14.05 -3.36
C LEU A 119 -1.83 -13.16 -2.58
N LEU A 120 -1.73 -11.91 -2.99
CA LEU A 120 -1.26 -10.80 -2.18
C LEU A 120 -2.47 -10.07 -1.64
N VAL A 121 -2.50 -9.77 -0.35
CA VAL A 121 -3.68 -9.17 0.27
C VAL A 121 -3.28 -8.03 1.19
N VAL A 122 -4.03 -6.92 1.16
CA VAL A 122 -3.92 -5.86 2.15
C VAL A 122 -5.10 -5.98 3.10
N PRO A 123 -4.89 -6.40 4.36
CA PRO A 123 -5.99 -6.52 5.32
C PRO A 123 -6.75 -5.20 5.50
N PRO A 124 -8.09 -5.22 5.55
CA PRO A 124 -8.88 -4.00 5.65
C PRO A 124 -8.66 -3.29 6.98
N SER A 125 -8.81 -1.97 7.00
CA SER A 125 -8.72 -1.16 8.21
C SER A 125 -10.06 -1.01 8.92
N ARG A 126 -11.16 -1.04 8.18
CA ARG A 126 -12.52 -0.91 8.68
C ARG A 126 -13.09 -2.29 9.01
N VAL A 127 -12.79 -2.75 10.24
CA VAL A 127 -13.20 -4.06 10.74
C VAL A 127 -13.91 -3.93 12.09
N SER A 128 -14.78 -4.88 12.40
CA SER A 128 -15.43 -4.94 13.70
C SER A 128 -14.44 -5.41 14.79
N PRO A 129 -14.69 -5.04 16.06
CA PRO A 129 -13.93 -5.60 17.17
C PRO A 129 -13.93 -7.14 17.13
N GLY A 130 -12.76 -7.76 17.26
CA GLY A 130 -12.62 -9.21 17.22
C GLY A 130 -12.63 -9.84 15.82
N TRP A 131 -12.67 -9.05 14.75
CA TRP A 131 -12.49 -9.57 13.40
C TRP A 131 -11.16 -10.32 13.26
N LYS A 132 -11.24 -11.47 12.59
CA LYS A 132 -10.06 -12.29 12.31
C LYS A 132 -9.89 -12.42 10.80
N HIS A 133 -8.67 -12.38 10.37
CA HIS A 133 -8.35 -12.64 8.97
C HIS A 133 -8.81 -14.04 8.55
N PRO A 134 -9.48 -14.19 7.40
CA PRO A 134 -9.90 -15.51 6.91
C PRO A 134 -8.69 -16.40 6.61
N ASP A 135 -8.84 -17.71 6.84
CA ASP A 135 -7.82 -18.69 6.43
C ASP A 135 -7.67 -18.69 4.89
N PRO A 136 -6.47 -18.99 4.36
CA PRO A 136 -6.27 -19.13 2.93
C PRO A 136 -7.18 -20.21 2.34
N PRO A 137 -7.82 -19.97 1.18
CA PRO A 137 -8.59 -21.03 0.50
C PRO A 137 -7.70 -22.22 0.16
N GLU A 138 -8.11 -23.45 0.57
CA GLU A 138 -7.54 -24.76 0.20
C GLU A 138 -6.03 -24.77 -0.13
N SER A 139 -5.18 -24.47 0.85
CA SER A 139 -3.71 -24.48 0.69
C SER A 139 -3.13 -23.45 -0.30
N MET A 140 -3.93 -22.44 -0.71
CA MET A 140 -3.47 -21.39 -1.60
C MET A 140 -2.36 -20.56 -0.95
N ALA A 141 -1.29 -20.31 -1.67
CA ALA A 141 -0.25 -19.36 -1.25
C ALA A 141 -0.83 -17.97 -1.03
N MET A 142 -0.59 -17.37 0.14
CA MET A 142 -1.11 -16.05 0.46
C MET A 142 -0.12 -15.29 1.35
N VAL A 143 0.06 -14.00 1.06
CA VAL A 143 0.94 -13.09 1.81
C VAL A 143 0.21 -11.77 2.04
N ALA A 144 0.22 -11.29 3.30
CA ALA A 144 -0.29 -9.96 3.62
C ALA A 144 0.76 -8.88 3.33
N LEU A 145 0.33 -7.73 2.81
CA LEU A 145 1.16 -6.57 2.51
C LEU A 145 0.70 -5.36 3.31
N ASP A 146 1.64 -4.46 3.67
CA ASP A 146 1.41 -3.19 4.35
C ASP A 146 0.87 -3.34 5.77
N ARG A 147 -0.11 -4.19 5.96
CA ARG A 147 -0.78 -4.42 7.23
C ARG A 147 -0.61 -5.86 7.68
N GLU A 148 -0.44 -6.03 8.98
CA GLU A 148 -0.44 -7.38 9.56
C GLU A 148 -1.85 -7.96 9.55
N ALA A 149 -1.93 -9.27 9.34
CA ALA A 149 -3.17 -10.04 9.34
C ALA A 149 -3.40 -10.69 10.71
N PRO A 150 -4.18 -10.11 11.64
CA PRO A 150 -4.34 -10.62 12.99
C PRO A 150 -4.89 -12.04 13.00
N GLY A 151 -4.20 -12.95 13.68
CA GLY A 151 -4.62 -14.36 13.80
C GLY A 151 -4.57 -15.17 12.49
N ALA A 152 -4.01 -14.59 11.42
CA ALA A 152 -3.90 -15.25 10.13
C ALA A 152 -2.83 -16.34 10.11
N LYS A 153 -3.08 -17.35 9.31
CA LYS A 153 -2.10 -18.41 9.00
C LYS A 153 -1.22 -18.06 7.78
N ILE A 154 -0.91 -16.76 7.63
CA ILE A 154 -0.10 -16.25 6.52
C ILE A 154 1.01 -15.34 7.04
N PRO A 155 2.14 -15.21 6.34
CA PRO A 155 3.15 -14.21 6.66
C PRO A 155 2.67 -12.81 6.25
N SER A 156 3.21 -11.78 6.91
CA SER A 156 2.96 -10.39 6.60
C SER A 156 4.26 -9.67 6.22
N VAL A 157 4.23 -8.91 5.15
CA VAL A 157 5.34 -8.03 4.72
C VAL A 157 4.94 -6.59 4.99
N VAL A 158 5.75 -5.89 5.77
CA VAL A 158 5.44 -4.54 6.27
C VAL A 158 6.63 -3.60 6.12
N ILE A 159 6.41 -2.30 6.29
CA ILE A 159 7.43 -1.28 6.35
C ILE A 159 7.70 -0.91 7.82
N ASP A 160 8.96 -0.65 8.17
CA ASP A 160 9.29 -0.06 9.47
C ASP A 160 9.37 1.46 9.35
N SER A 161 8.58 2.15 10.16
CA SER A 161 8.52 3.62 10.19
C SER A 161 9.08 4.22 11.49
N ALA A 162 9.64 3.41 12.38
CA ALA A 162 10.06 3.88 13.71
C ALA A 162 11.09 5.00 13.61
N ARG A 163 12.14 4.82 12.80
CA ARG A 163 13.18 5.83 12.60
C ARG A 163 12.63 7.12 11.99
N ALA A 164 11.80 7.02 10.96
CA ALA A 164 11.20 8.18 10.31
C ALA A 164 10.25 8.96 11.22
N MET A 165 9.54 8.27 12.14
CA MET A 165 8.72 8.92 13.17
C MET A 165 9.57 9.65 14.21
N GLN A 166 10.71 9.09 14.59
CA GLN A 166 11.67 9.74 15.46
C GLN A 166 12.25 11.01 14.81
N ASP A 167 12.68 10.90 13.54
CA ASP A 167 13.23 12.04 12.78
C ASP A 167 12.17 13.14 12.59
N LEU A 168 10.89 12.79 12.39
CA LEU A 168 9.77 13.73 12.37
C LEU A 168 9.65 14.46 13.73
N GLY A 169 9.67 13.73 14.85
CA GLY A 169 9.58 14.31 16.19
C GLY A 169 10.71 15.30 16.48
N GLU A 170 11.94 14.93 16.16
CA GLU A 170 13.12 15.79 16.31
C GLU A 170 12.99 17.07 15.47
N HIS A 171 12.55 16.92 14.21
CA HIS A 171 12.30 18.05 13.31
C HIS A 171 11.22 19.00 13.84
N LEU A 172 10.08 18.45 14.28
CA LEU A 172 8.98 19.27 14.81
C LEU A 172 9.39 20.05 16.07
N LEU A 173 10.11 19.40 16.99
CA LEU A 173 10.61 20.07 18.19
C LEU A 173 11.58 21.20 17.84
N ALA A 174 12.53 20.95 16.92
CA ALA A 174 13.50 21.93 16.44
C ALA A 174 12.83 23.10 15.71
N ALA A 175 11.75 22.84 14.95
CA ALA A 175 10.94 23.85 14.26
C ALA A 175 10.03 24.67 15.22
N GLY A 176 9.96 24.30 16.51
CA GLY A 176 9.22 25.06 17.52
C GLY A 176 7.79 24.62 17.78
N TYR A 177 7.33 23.49 17.20
CA TYR A 177 6.02 22.91 17.51
C TYR A 177 5.96 22.41 18.95
N ARG A 178 4.80 22.51 19.59
CA ARG A 178 4.59 22.14 21.00
C ARG A 178 3.32 21.35 21.25
N HIS A 179 2.31 21.49 20.41
CA HIS A 179 0.98 20.92 20.57
C HIS A 179 0.62 20.02 19.39
N PRO A 180 1.33 18.88 19.22
CA PRO A 180 1.04 17.98 18.11
C PRO A 180 -0.29 17.26 18.30
N ALA A 181 -1.00 17.06 17.18
CA ALA A 181 -2.15 16.19 17.11
C ALA A 181 -1.97 15.16 16.00
N TYR A 182 -2.57 14.00 16.17
CA TYR A 182 -2.54 12.91 15.22
C TYR A 182 -3.96 12.52 14.78
N LEU A 183 -4.22 12.63 13.50
CA LEU A 183 -5.41 12.04 12.89
C LEU A 183 -5.07 10.61 12.49
N ALA A 184 -5.46 9.67 13.34
CA ALA A 184 -5.26 8.24 13.15
C ALA A 184 -6.28 7.64 12.17
N GLY A 185 -5.96 6.46 11.65
CA GLY A 185 -6.92 5.62 10.94
C GLY A 185 -7.96 5.00 11.89
N PRO A 186 -8.79 4.04 11.43
CA PRO A 186 -9.82 3.42 12.25
C PRO A 186 -9.24 2.78 13.52
N GLU A 187 -9.90 3.01 14.65
CA GLU A 187 -9.45 2.64 15.99
C GLU A 187 -9.17 1.13 16.15
N PHE A 188 -9.97 0.28 15.50
CA PHE A 188 -9.82 -1.18 15.62
C PHE A 188 -8.85 -1.80 14.61
N SER A 189 -8.15 -0.99 13.83
CA SER A 189 -7.08 -1.46 12.95
C SER A 189 -5.81 -1.74 13.75
N LEU A 190 -5.35 -3.01 13.79
CA LEU A 190 -4.13 -3.39 14.51
C LEU A 190 -2.91 -2.60 14.03
N SER A 191 -2.76 -2.44 12.72
CA SER A 191 -1.66 -1.65 12.13
C SER A 191 -1.78 -0.17 12.46
N GLY A 192 -3.03 0.36 12.53
CA GLY A 192 -3.32 1.72 12.98
C GLY A 192 -2.94 1.94 14.43
N GLN A 193 -3.31 1.03 15.33
CA GLN A 193 -2.95 1.08 16.75
C GLN A 193 -1.43 1.08 16.95
N ARG A 194 -0.71 0.13 16.32
CA ARG A 194 0.76 0.06 16.38
C ARG A 194 1.44 1.30 15.82
N ARG A 195 0.88 1.90 14.77
CA ARG A 195 1.39 3.14 14.19
C ARG A 195 1.20 4.31 15.17
N THR A 196 0.05 4.37 15.83
CA THR A 196 -0.25 5.36 16.88
C THR A 196 0.71 5.22 18.07
N GLU A 197 0.89 4.00 18.58
CA GLU A 197 1.82 3.71 19.70
C GLU A 197 3.25 4.12 19.36
N LYS A 198 3.75 3.76 18.18
CA LYS A 198 5.10 4.14 17.73
C LYS A 198 5.27 5.66 17.59
N LEU A 199 4.27 6.38 17.07
CA LEU A 199 4.32 7.82 16.96
C LEU A 199 4.29 8.49 18.35
N GLN A 200 3.46 8.01 19.26
CA GLN A 200 3.42 8.49 20.65
C GLN A 200 4.76 8.30 21.34
N GLU A 201 5.38 7.11 21.21
CA GLU A 201 6.70 6.81 21.75
C GLU A 201 7.78 7.73 21.15
N ALA A 202 7.81 7.90 19.83
CA ALA A 202 8.77 8.75 19.15
C ALA A 202 8.68 10.22 19.60
N LEU A 203 7.45 10.77 19.68
CA LEU A 203 7.25 12.15 20.12
C LEU A 203 7.58 12.33 21.61
N ALA A 204 7.22 11.38 22.46
CA ALA A 204 7.59 11.41 23.89
C ALA A 204 9.13 11.38 24.07
N ASN A 205 9.83 10.55 23.32
CA ASN A 205 11.30 10.50 23.31
C ASN A 205 11.96 11.81 22.88
N CYS A 206 11.27 12.58 22.02
CA CYS A 206 11.71 13.93 21.62
C CYS A 206 11.37 15.02 22.64
N GLY A 207 10.57 14.72 23.66
CA GLY A 207 10.22 15.68 24.73
C GLY A 207 8.85 16.35 24.56
N PHE A 208 7.98 15.85 23.69
CA PHE A 208 6.58 16.29 23.65
C PHE A 208 5.83 15.70 24.85
N GLU A 209 5.12 16.56 25.60
CA GLU A 209 4.38 16.13 26.79
C GLU A 209 3.14 15.30 26.44
N LYS A 210 2.50 15.61 25.31
CA LYS A 210 1.23 15.01 24.91
C LYS A 210 1.09 14.96 23.39
N LEU A 211 0.43 13.92 22.90
CA LEU A 211 -0.08 13.83 21.54
C LEU A 211 -1.60 13.64 21.61
N GLU A 212 -2.36 14.58 21.07
CA GLU A 212 -3.80 14.42 20.93
C GLU A 212 -4.09 13.50 19.75
N VAL A 213 -4.91 12.45 19.99
CA VAL A 213 -5.23 11.46 18.95
C VAL A 213 -6.73 11.48 18.69
N GLU A 214 -7.09 11.64 17.42
CA GLU A 214 -8.47 11.53 16.96
C GLU A 214 -8.54 10.46 15.87
N TYR A 215 -9.56 9.60 15.88
CA TYR A 215 -9.73 8.49 14.95
C TYR A 215 -10.73 8.83 13.85
N CYS A 216 -10.38 8.45 12.61
CA CYS A 216 -11.27 8.63 11.47
C CYS A 216 -11.08 7.50 10.44
N HIS A 217 -11.90 7.47 9.41
CA HIS A 217 -11.67 6.57 8.28
C HIS A 217 -10.61 7.14 7.33
N HIS A 218 -9.97 6.28 6.54
CA HIS A 218 -9.03 6.67 5.47
C HIS A 218 -9.79 7.27 4.26
N GLU A 219 -10.64 8.26 4.54
CA GLU A 219 -11.49 8.95 3.58
C GLU A 219 -11.45 10.46 3.89
N ALA A 220 -11.29 11.29 2.86
CA ALA A 220 -11.12 12.74 3.05
C ALA A 220 -12.29 13.41 3.80
N VAL A 221 -13.54 12.97 3.55
CA VAL A 221 -14.73 13.54 4.21
C VAL A 221 -14.76 13.21 5.70
N SER A 222 -14.49 11.95 6.06
CA SER A 222 -14.39 11.53 7.46
C SER A 222 -13.26 12.27 8.17
N ALA A 223 -12.10 12.37 7.55
CA ALA A 223 -10.94 13.08 8.08
C ALA A 223 -11.19 14.59 8.23
N ALA A 224 -11.92 15.22 7.31
CA ALA A 224 -12.30 16.64 7.40
C ALA A 224 -13.17 16.91 8.64
N SER A 225 -14.13 16.02 8.94
CA SER A 225 -14.98 16.16 10.12
C SER A 225 -14.17 16.02 11.40
N ALA A 226 -13.29 15.01 11.48
CA ALA A 226 -12.40 14.77 12.62
C ALA A 226 -11.41 15.92 12.81
N ALA A 227 -10.81 16.43 11.72
CA ALA A 227 -9.91 17.57 11.76
C ALA A 227 -10.59 18.82 12.31
N ARG A 228 -11.83 19.10 11.90
CA ARG A 228 -12.60 20.24 12.41
C ARG A 228 -12.82 20.13 13.93
N ALA A 229 -13.19 18.95 14.41
CA ALA A 229 -13.39 18.71 15.85
C ALA A 229 -12.07 18.87 16.62
N LEU A 230 -11.01 18.29 16.13
CA LEU A 230 -9.67 18.34 16.72
C LEU A 230 -9.14 19.78 16.80
N LEU A 231 -9.27 20.55 15.74
CA LEU A 231 -8.92 21.97 15.72
C LEU A 231 -9.73 22.79 16.72
N ALA A 232 -11.03 22.53 16.84
CA ALA A 232 -11.92 23.27 17.76
C ALA A 232 -11.62 22.96 19.23
N LEU A 233 -11.34 21.70 19.56
CA LEU A 233 -11.18 21.24 20.94
C LEU A 233 -9.76 21.45 21.48
N TYR A 234 -8.74 21.14 20.67
CA TYR A 234 -7.36 21.05 21.16
C TYR A 234 -6.43 22.14 20.62
N ARG A 235 -6.80 22.81 19.53
CA ARG A 235 -6.00 23.88 18.89
C ARG A 235 -4.54 23.47 18.68
N PRO A 236 -4.26 22.36 18.00
CA PRO A 236 -2.91 21.92 17.75
C PRO A 236 -2.17 22.92 16.84
N ASP A 237 -0.86 23.02 17.01
CA ASP A 237 0.00 23.79 16.11
C ASP A 237 0.45 22.97 14.91
N ILE A 238 0.34 21.62 14.99
CA ILE A 238 0.58 20.70 13.89
C ILE A 238 -0.40 19.52 13.93
N ILE A 239 -0.85 19.08 12.75
CA ILE A 239 -1.57 17.82 12.57
C ILE A 239 -0.70 16.86 11.78
N ILE A 240 -0.46 15.67 12.34
CA ILE A 240 0.17 14.53 11.69
C ILE A 240 -0.96 13.62 11.19
N CYS A 241 -0.91 13.19 9.93
CA CYS A 241 -1.96 12.41 9.29
C CYS A 241 -1.51 10.97 9.03
N ALA A 242 -2.31 9.98 9.41
CA ALA A 242 -1.99 8.57 9.24
C ALA A 242 -1.96 8.09 7.78
N SER A 243 -2.43 8.90 6.84
CA SER A 243 -2.38 8.61 5.40
C SER A 243 -2.57 9.86 4.55
N ASN A 244 -2.28 9.73 3.25
CA ASN A 244 -2.50 10.78 2.27
C ASN A 244 -3.99 11.21 2.18
N GLN A 245 -4.95 10.30 2.33
CA GLN A 245 -6.39 10.59 2.30
C GLN A 245 -6.84 11.39 3.54
N ILE A 246 -6.25 11.09 4.69
CA ILE A 246 -6.50 11.88 5.90
C ILE A 246 -5.92 13.29 5.76
N ALA A 247 -4.71 13.41 5.18
CA ALA A 247 -4.12 14.72 4.89
C ALA A 247 -4.99 15.56 3.94
N LEU A 248 -5.60 14.94 2.92
CA LEU A 248 -6.55 15.62 2.04
C LEU A 248 -7.73 16.22 2.82
N GLY A 249 -8.26 15.49 3.80
CA GLY A 249 -9.33 15.99 4.68
C GLY A 249 -8.89 17.22 5.49
N VAL A 250 -7.68 17.20 6.06
CA VAL A 250 -7.11 18.36 6.78
C VAL A 250 -6.92 19.54 5.83
N LEU A 251 -6.41 19.31 4.62
CA LEU A 251 -6.25 20.35 3.58
C LEU A 251 -7.59 21.02 3.23
N MET A 252 -8.67 20.24 3.09
CA MET A 252 -10.03 20.75 2.84
C MET A 252 -10.49 21.69 3.97
N ILE A 253 -10.28 21.29 5.23
CA ILE A 253 -10.68 22.10 6.39
C ILE A 253 -9.81 23.32 6.53
N ALA A 254 -8.49 23.21 6.45
CA ALA A 254 -7.58 24.35 6.50
C ALA A 254 -7.96 25.41 5.45
N LYS A 255 -8.21 24.97 4.21
CA LYS A 255 -8.69 25.85 3.12
C LYS A 255 -10.03 26.49 3.46
N SER A 256 -11.01 25.74 3.97
CA SER A 256 -12.34 26.28 4.31
C SER A 256 -12.31 27.31 5.44
N MET A 257 -11.33 27.20 6.34
CA MET A 257 -11.11 28.11 7.47
C MET A 257 -10.15 29.26 7.12
N GLY A 258 -9.61 29.29 5.90
CA GLY A 258 -8.64 30.33 5.48
C GLY A 258 -7.27 30.21 6.17
N MET A 259 -6.93 29.03 6.70
CA MET A 259 -5.66 28.78 7.37
C MET A 259 -4.53 28.61 6.35
N GLN A 260 -3.37 29.18 6.65
CA GLN A 260 -2.16 29.02 5.86
C GLN A 260 -1.32 27.89 6.47
N LEU A 261 -1.09 26.83 5.67
CA LEU A 261 -0.23 25.73 6.08
C LEU A 261 1.22 26.20 6.23
N GLY A 262 1.93 25.60 7.19
CA GLY A 262 3.30 26.00 7.54
C GLY A 262 3.39 27.28 8.35
N THR A 263 2.30 28.09 8.43
CA THR A 263 2.23 29.32 9.20
C THR A 263 1.23 29.22 10.34
N ASP A 264 -0.05 28.97 10.02
CA ASP A 264 -1.12 28.88 11.01
C ASP A 264 -1.29 27.46 11.55
N LEU A 265 -0.96 26.46 10.72
CA LEU A 265 -1.04 25.04 11.05
C LEU A 265 0.05 24.28 10.31
N GLY A 266 0.87 23.54 11.05
CA GLY A 266 1.76 22.54 10.49
C GLY A 266 0.98 21.34 9.96
N LEU A 267 1.49 20.70 8.91
CA LEU A 267 0.92 19.46 8.38
C LEU A 267 2.01 18.49 7.97
N ALA A 268 1.94 17.26 8.52
CA ALA A 268 2.76 16.14 8.08
C ALA A 268 1.86 14.95 7.75
N ALA A 269 2.25 14.11 6.79
CA ALA A 269 1.47 12.96 6.37
C ALA A 269 2.33 11.69 6.25
N ILE A 270 1.72 10.53 6.46
CA ILE A 270 2.28 9.27 6.03
C ILE A 270 1.83 9.02 4.59
N ASP A 271 2.70 8.44 3.79
CA ASP A 271 2.68 8.27 2.34
C ASP A 271 3.00 9.56 1.57
N ASP A 272 4.00 9.49 0.69
CA ASP A 272 4.27 10.53 -0.29
C ASP A 272 3.47 10.28 -1.58
N ILE A 273 2.79 11.32 -2.03
CA ILE A 273 2.06 11.30 -3.30
C ILE A 273 2.53 12.47 -4.18
N PRO A 274 2.54 12.33 -5.51
CA PRO A 274 3.23 13.27 -6.39
C PRO A 274 2.86 14.74 -6.19
N TRP A 275 1.59 15.02 -5.89
CA TRP A 275 1.17 16.43 -5.71
C TRP A 275 1.56 17.03 -4.36
N PHE A 276 1.93 16.24 -3.35
CA PHE A 276 2.43 16.78 -2.08
C PHE A 276 3.75 17.54 -2.25
N SER A 277 4.60 17.12 -3.19
CA SER A 277 5.87 17.78 -3.48
C SER A 277 5.73 19.05 -4.32
N VAL A 278 4.61 19.22 -5.05
CA VAL A 278 4.37 20.38 -5.93
C VAL A 278 3.35 21.36 -5.37
N MET A 279 2.77 21.08 -4.20
CA MET A 279 1.91 22.03 -3.48
C MET A 279 2.73 23.23 -2.95
N SER A 280 2.06 24.32 -2.63
CA SER A 280 2.66 25.45 -1.94
C SER A 280 1.81 25.80 -0.70
N PRO A 281 2.34 25.55 0.52
CA PRO A 281 3.61 24.87 0.83
C PRO A 281 3.60 23.38 0.44
N ALA A 282 4.76 22.82 0.09
CA ALA A 282 4.95 21.38 -0.11
C ALA A 282 4.81 20.64 1.23
N ILE A 283 4.20 19.46 1.21
CA ILE A 283 3.81 18.73 2.41
C ILE A 283 4.94 17.81 2.89
N THR A 284 5.30 17.94 4.16
CA THR A 284 6.21 17.04 4.87
C THR A 284 5.62 15.66 5.00
N VAL A 285 6.42 14.63 4.71
CA VAL A 285 5.92 13.25 4.69
C VAL A 285 6.87 12.24 5.34
N ILE A 286 6.30 11.11 5.76
CA ILE A 286 6.97 9.85 5.98
C ILE A 286 6.67 8.98 4.76
N ASP A 287 7.66 8.84 3.87
CA ASP A 287 7.55 8.08 2.62
C ASP A 287 7.83 6.60 2.84
N GLN A 288 6.95 5.76 2.35
CA GLN A 288 7.06 4.31 2.43
C GLN A 288 7.68 3.75 1.14
N PRO A 289 8.73 2.90 1.19
CA PRO A 289 9.33 2.28 0.00
C PRO A 289 8.41 1.17 -0.57
N VAL A 290 7.35 1.58 -1.28
CA VAL A 290 6.30 0.72 -1.81
C VAL A 290 6.85 -0.32 -2.79
N ASP A 291 7.90 0.02 -3.53
CA ASP A 291 8.62 -0.87 -4.44
C ASP A 291 9.26 -2.05 -3.68
N LYS A 292 9.89 -1.79 -2.54
CA LYS A 292 10.48 -2.85 -1.69
C LYS A 292 9.40 -3.73 -1.07
N LEU A 293 8.28 -3.12 -0.62
CA LEU A 293 7.12 -3.84 -0.09
C LEU A 293 6.58 -4.83 -1.14
N ALA A 294 6.34 -4.35 -2.36
CA ALA A 294 5.85 -5.16 -3.47
C ALA A 294 6.81 -6.29 -3.84
N ASN A 295 8.10 -5.96 -4.05
CA ASN A 295 9.11 -6.92 -4.45
C ASN A 295 9.31 -8.05 -3.43
N LEU A 296 9.39 -7.71 -2.13
CA LEU A 296 9.50 -8.73 -1.08
C LEU A 296 8.24 -9.58 -1.00
N GLY A 297 7.05 -8.96 -1.05
CA GLY A 297 5.78 -9.69 -1.04
C GLY A 297 5.64 -10.68 -2.17
N VAL A 298 5.93 -10.24 -3.40
CA VAL A 298 5.93 -11.13 -4.59
C VAL A 298 6.97 -12.23 -4.45
N THR A 299 8.18 -11.91 -3.98
CA THR A 299 9.23 -12.91 -3.77
C THR A 299 8.80 -14.00 -2.77
N VAL A 300 8.18 -13.61 -1.66
CA VAL A 300 7.68 -14.54 -0.65
C VAL A 300 6.56 -15.40 -1.24
N LEU A 301 5.61 -14.78 -1.94
CA LEU A 301 4.49 -15.50 -2.57
C LEU A 301 4.98 -16.51 -3.61
N MET A 302 5.90 -16.11 -4.49
CA MET A 302 6.47 -17.01 -5.51
C MET A 302 7.21 -18.19 -4.88
N LYS A 303 7.96 -17.96 -3.80
CA LYS A 303 8.59 -19.05 -3.06
C LYS A 303 7.56 -20.06 -2.50
N GLN A 304 6.43 -19.59 -2.00
CA GLN A 304 5.34 -20.45 -1.54
C GLN A 304 4.73 -21.26 -2.70
N ILE A 305 4.45 -20.61 -3.83
CA ILE A 305 3.88 -21.24 -5.02
C ILE A 305 4.83 -22.32 -5.59
N PHE A 306 6.13 -22.05 -5.64
CA PHE A 306 7.12 -22.97 -6.23
C PHE A 306 7.76 -23.95 -5.25
N GLY A 307 7.38 -23.91 -3.97
CA GLY A 307 7.82 -24.88 -2.98
C GLY A 307 9.31 -24.77 -2.62
N ALA A 308 9.79 -23.56 -2.32
CA ALA A 308 11.18 -23.35 -1.92
C ALA A 308 11.49 -24.02 -0.56
N SER A 309 12.75 -24.37 -0.35
CA SER A 309 13.22 -25.08 0.84
C SER A 309 13.12 -24.28 2.15
N TYR A 310 13.04 -22.95 2.06
CA TYR A 310 12.82 -22.06 3.20
C TYR A 310 11.64 -21.12 2.92
N LEU A 311 10.60 -21.28 3.72
CA LEU A 311 9.39 -20.45 3.64
C LEU A 311 9.18 -19.72 4.98
N PRO A 312 8.78 -18.45 4.96
CA PRO A 312 8.25 -17.78 6.14
C PRO A 312 7.06 -18.54 6.70
N LYS A 313 6.98 -18.62 8.03
CA LYS A 313 5.90 -19.33 8.74
C LYS A 313 4.64 -18.46 8.78
N ALA A 314 3.53 -19.10 9.07
CA ALA A 314 2.29 -18.41 9.42
C ALA A 314 2.53 -17.45 10.60
N GLY A 315 2.10 -16.21 10.44
CA GLY A 315 2.28 -15.16 11.45
C GLY A 315 3.65 -14.47 11.47
N ASP A 316 4.61 -14.90 10.63
CA ASP A 316 5.90 -14.21 10.52
C ASP A 316 5.67 -12.78 9.98
N ARG A 317 6.35 -11.82 10.61
CA ARG A 317 6.41 -10.43 10.19
C ARG A 317 7.75 -10.16 9.51
N LEU A 318 7.71 -9.84 8.23
CA LEU A 318 8.87 -9.53 7.41
C LEU A 318 8.93 -8.02 7.16
N VAL A 319 10.09 -7.43 7.36
CA VAL A 319 10.31 -5.99 7.09
C VAL A 319 10.93 -5.83 5.72
N ALA A 320 10.22 -5.17 4.81
CA ALA A 320 10.71 -4.93 3.44
C ALA A 320 11.71 -3.78 3.37
N GLY A 321 11.65 -2.85 4.30
CA GLY A 321 12.53 -1.69 4.37
C GLY A 321 12.05 -0.70 5.42
N GLU A 322 12.83 0.37 5.57
CA GLU A 322 12.51 1.49 6.45
C GLU A 322 11.87 2.61 5.65
N ALA A 323 10.88 3.29 6.23
CA ALA A 323 10.31 4.51 5.69
C ALA A 323 11.33 5.67 5.82
N ALA A 324 11.22 6.65 4.94
CA ALA A 324 12.06 7.83 4.93
C ALA A 324 11.28 9.07 5.42
N PHE A 325 11.87 9.86 6.30
CA PHE A 325 11.36 11.17 6.65
C PHE A 325 11.81 12.20 5.60
N ILE A 326 10.87 12.96 5.02
CA ILE A 326 11.12 13.98 4.00
C ILE A 326 10.51 15.30 4.49
N PRO A 327 11.33 16.18 5.13
CA PRO A 327 10.86 17.50 5.55
C PRO A 327 10.62 18.41 4.36
N ARG A 328 9.51 19.18 4.40
CA ARG A 328 9.14 20.19 3.41
C ARG A 328 8.55 21.44 4.09
N GLU A 329 8.06 22.38 3.30
CA GLU A 329 7.65 23.71 3.79
C GLU A 329 6.48 23.66 4.78
N SER A 330 5.60 22.66 4.73
CA SER A 330 4.43 22.58 5.61
C SER A 330 4.76 22.40 7.10
N THR A 331 6.05 22.18 7.45
CA THR A 331 6.52 22.04 8.83
C THR A 331 7.77 22.90 9.14
N GLN A 332 7.98 24.01 8.46
CA GLN A 332 9.15 24.89 8.70
C GLN A 332 9.05 25.74 10.00
N GLY A 333 7.96 25.65 10.71
CA GLY A 333 7.74 26.26 12.00
C GLY A 333 6.52 27.18 12.05
N PRO A 334 5.81 27.20 13.21
CA PRO A 334 4.66 28.08 13.36
C PRO A 334 5.19 29.53 13.49
N HIS A 335 5.05 30.31 12.45
CA HIS A 335 5.01 31.76 12.61
C HIS A 335 3.64 32.12 13.15
N LEU A 336 3.38 31.78 14.43
CA LEU A 336 2.15 32.13 15.13
C LEU A 336 2.01 33.66 15.07
N SER A 337 1.44 34.16 13.97
CA SER A 337 1.05 35.55 13.90
C SER A 337 -0.02 35.74 14.97
N ALA A 338 0.19 36.74 15.83
CA ALA A 338 -0.74 37.13 16.90
C ALA A 338 -2.18 37.39 16.40
N GLN A 339 -2.40 37.41 15.09
CA GLN A 339 -3.69 37.55 14.45
C GLN A 339 -4.63 36.33 14.58
N TYR A 340 -4.12 35.13 14.85
CA TYR A 340 -4.94 33.90 14.91
C TYR A 340 -5.39 33.51 16.31
N ALA A 341 -4.81 34.06 17.36
CA ALA A 341 -5.30 33.82 18.71
C ALA A 341 -6.78 34.24 18.91
N GLY A 342 -7.32 35.11 18.05
CA GLY A 342 -8.70 35.57 18.08
C GLY A 342 -9.69 34.97 17.04
N ARG A 343 -9.20 34.27 16.01
CA ARG A 343 -10.07 33.75 14.91
C ARG A 343 -10.68 32.36 15.15
N TRP A 344 -10.33 31.72 16.25
CA TRP A 344 -10.77 30.36 16.56
C TRP A 344 -12.18 30.26 17.16
N LEU A 345 -12.84 31.40 17.44
CA LEU A 345 -14.24 31.38 17.88
C LEU A 345 -15.13 31.53 16.64
N PRO A 346 -16.00 30.54 16.32
CA PRO A 346 -17.10 30.80 15.43
C PRO A 346 -17.94 31.91 16.05
N GLU A 347 -18.21 32.99 15.34
CA GLU A 347 -19.29 33.88 15.73
C GLU A 347 -20.54 33.04 15.94
N SER A 348 -21.02 32.99 17.19
CA SER A 348 -22.25 32.33 17.58
C SER A 348 -23.38 32.91 16.72
N GLY A 349 -23.85 32.13 15.74
CA GLY A 349 -25.13 32.43 15.10
C GLY A 349 -25.16 32.60 13.58
N LYS A 350 -24.49 31.72 12.79
CA LYS A 350 -24.94 31.51 11.40
C LYS A 350 -24.83 30.01 11.07
N THR A 351 -25.96 29.33 11.22
CA THR A 351 -26.26 28.03 10.64
C THR A 351 -26.20 28.13 9.11
N VAL A 352 -25.41 27.32 8.46
CA VAL A 352 -25.57 26.96 7.05
C VAL A 352 -25.65 25.45 6.96
#